data_c0a7d7dacf0135b1724db0be3108aa8d
#
_entry.id   c0a7d7dacf0135b1724db0be3108aa8d
#
_cell.length_a   1.000
_cell.length_b   1.000
_cell.length_c   1.000
_cell.angle_alpha   90.00
_cell.angle_beta   90.00
_cell.angle_gamma   90.00
#
_symmetry.space_group_name_H-M   'P 1'
#
loop_
_entity.id
_entity.type
_entity.pdbx_description
1 polymer ?
#
loop_
_entity_poly.entity_id
_entity_poly.type
_entity_poly.pdbx_seq_one_letter_code
_entity_poly.pdbx_strand_id
1 'polypeptide(L)'
;MTPVKTHSHPATAQEVLQVFDDLNGPHPGFRAGHAKGILLAGEFTPSSGAASLTRAPHCKRSTTKVTVRFSDATGLPTIPDSDPNASPRGMAIRFHLAEHVHTDIIAHSVDGFPTRTADEFVEMLRAIHASGPGAGSPMPIETFLAAHPGHWSSSTPRSPFQSAS
;
A
#
# COMPACT_ATOMS: atom_id res chain seq x y z
N MET A 1 -27.91 16.73 -2.31
CA MET A 1 -27.27 15.71 -1.44
C MET A 1 -27.70 14.35 -1.95
N THR A 2 -26.83 13.67 -2.68
CA THR A 2 -27.08 12.30 -3.14
C THR A 2 -26.81 11.36 -1.96
N PRO A 3 -27.73 10.47 -1.57
CA PRO A 3 -27.48 9.57 -0.46
C PRO A 3 -26.33 8.64 -0.80
N VAL A 4 -25.33 8.57 0.08
CA VAL A 4 -24.30 7.55 0.06
C VAL A 4 -25.00 6.20 0.14
N LYS A 5 -24.88 5.38 -0.90
CA LYS A 5 -25.36 4.00 -0.87
C LYS A 5 -24.55 3.25 0.18
N THR A 6 -25.14 3.02 1.34
CA THR A 6 -24.61 2.05 2.30
C THR A 6 -24.70 0.68 1.65
N HIS A 7 -23.55 0.12 1.27
CA HIS A 7 -23.50 -1.27 0.84
C HIS A 7 -23.94 -2.15 2.00
N SER A 8 -24.87 -3.06 1.74
CA SER A 8 -25.47 -3.94 2.75
C SER A 8 -24.53 -5.08 3.19
N HIS A 9 -23.36 -5.22 2.58
CA HIS A 9 -22.34 -6.23 2.87
C HIS A 9 -20.95 -5.68 2.56
N PRO A 10 -19.89 -6.20 3.22
CA PRO A 10 -18.50 -5.80 2.96
C PRO A 10 -18.10 -6.03 1.50
N ALA A 11 -17.23 -5.16 0.97
CA ALA A 11 -16.70 -5.28 -0.38
C ALA A 11 -16.03 -6.63 -0.59
N THR A 12 -16.36 -7.28 -1.68
CA THR A 12 -15.80 -8.58 -2.06
C THR A 12 -14.42 -8.41 -2.73
N ALA A 13 -13.61 -9.47 -2.73
CA ALA A 13 -12.33 -9.48 -3.46
C ALA A 13 -12.53 -9.19 -4.96
N GLN A 14 -13.65 -9.63 -5.53
CA GLN A 14 -13.96 -9.40 -6.93
C GLN A 14 -14.28 -7.94 -7.23
N GLU A 15 -14.99 -7.24 -6.33
CA GLU A 15 -15.22 -5.79 -6.46
C GLU A 15 -13.93 -5.00 -6.37
N VAL A 16 -13.02 -5.38 -5.47
CA VAL A 16 -11.68 -4.75 -5.37
C VAL A 16 -10.91 -4.93 -6.68
N LEU A 17 -10.86 -6.14 -7.23
CA LEU A 17 -10.18 -6.42 -8.50
C LEU A 17 -10.80 -5.63 -9.66
N GLN A 18 -12.13 -5.57 -9.75
CA GLN A 18 -12.81 -4.83 -10.79
C GLN A 18 -12.48 -3.34 -10.76
N VAL A 19 -12.44 -2.73 -9.58
CA VAL A 19 -12.11 -1.30 -9.45
C VAL A 19 -10.66 -1.03 -9.81
N PHE A 20 -9.74 -1.96 -9.56
CA PHE A 20 -8.37 -1.87 -10.05
C PHE A 20 -8.29 -1.94 -11.59
N ASP A 21 -9.05 -2.83 -12.20
CA ASP A 21 -9.13 -2.94 -13.67
C ASP A 21 -9.73 -1.66 -14.29
N ASP A 22 -10.75 -1.10 -13.65
CA ASP A 22 -11.36 0.17 -14.08
C ASP A 22 -10.36 1.34 -13.98
N LEU A 23 -9.52 1.36 -12.94
CA LEU A 23 -8.55 2.43 -12.69
C LEU A 23 -7.31 2.33 -13.58
N ASN A 24 -6.73 1.16 -13.70
CA ASN A 24 -5.42 0.95 -14.33
C ASN A 24 -5.49 0.26 -15.70
N GLY A 25 -6.67 -0.20 -16.11
CA GLY A 25 -6.84 -1.02 -17.30
C GLY A 25 -6.32 -2.46 -17.13
N PRO A 26 -6.38 -3.27 -18.19
CA PRO A 26 -5.88 -4.64 -18.19
C PRO A 26 -4.38 -4.68 -17.88
N HIS A 27 -3.96 -5.61 -17.00
CA HIS A 27 -2.57 -5.73 -16.53
C HIS A 27 -2.05 -7.19 -16.68
N PRO A 28 -2.00 -7.75 -17.90
CA PRO A 28 -1.55 -9.12 -18.11
C PRO A 28 -0.07 -9.27 -17.74
N GLY A 29 0.23 -10.22 -16.85
CA GLY A 29 1.60 -10.54 -16.45
C GLY A 29 2.21 -9.67 -15.35
N PHE A 30 1.48 -8.69 -14.82
CA PHE A 30 1.91 -7.89 -13.66
C PHE A 30 0.74 -7.56 -12.72
N ARG A 31 1.01 -6.89 -11.59
CA ARG A 31 -0.02 -6.55 -10.60
C ARG A 31 -0.79 -5.31 -11.02
N ALA A 32 -2.07 -5.25 -10.67
CA ALA A 32 -2.93 -4.09 -10.90
C ALA A 32 -2.49 -2.84 -10.10
N GLY A 33 -1.92 -3.05 -8.93
CA GLY A 33 -1.25 -2.03 -8.13
C GLY A 33 0.11 -2.53 -7.68
N HIS A 34 1.03 -1.63 -7.37
CA HIS A 34 2.42 -1.99 -7.09
C HIS A 34 3.05 -2.78 -8.25
N ALA A 35 2.77 -2.39 -9.49
CA ALA A 35 3.18 -3.12 -10.69
C ALA A 35 4.70 -3.19 -10.85
N LYS A 36 5.37 -2.04 -10.75
CA LYS A 36 6.83 -1.97 -10.73
C LYS A 36 7.37 -2.35 -9.36
N GLY A 37 8.45 -3.14 -9.32
CA GLY A 37 9.12 -3.46 -8.08
C GLY A 37 10.34 -4.34 -8.26
N ILE A 38 11.16 -4.39 -7.22
CA ILE A 38 12.38 -5.18 -7.13
C ILE A 38 12.23 -6.20 -6.01
N LEU A 39 12.58 -7.45 -6.30
CA LEU A 39 12.62 -8.56 -5.35
C LEU A 39 14.07 -8.82 -4.93
N LEU A 40 14.30 -8.91 -3.63
CA LEU A 40 15.58 -9.22 -3.00
C LEU A 40 15.43 -10.42 -2.08
N ALA A 41 16.38 -11.32 -2.09
CA ALA A 41 16.50 -12.39 -1.10
C ALA A 41 17.60 -12.01 -0.09
N GLY A 42 17.39 -12.39 1.18
CA GLY A 42 18.34 -12.07 2.23
C GLY A 42 18.05 -12.77 3.54
N GLU A 43 18.68 -12.30 4.59
CA GLU A 43 18.51 -12.81 5.95
C GLU A 43 18.17 -11.66 6.91
N PHE A 44 17.24 -11.93 7.79
CA PHE A 44 16.88 -11.04 8.88
C PHE A 44 17.49 -11.55 10.17
N THR A 45 18.25 -10.70 10.85
CA THR A 45 18.84 -10.96 12.18
C THR A 45 18.23 -9.96 13.17
N PRO A 46 17.41 -10.41 14.13
CA PRO A 46 16.83 -9.53 15.12
C PRO A 46 17.90 -9.01 16.09
N SER A 47 17.72 -7.81 16.63
CA SER A 47 18.52 -7.33 17.76
C SER A 47 18.26 -8.16 19.02
N SER A 48 19.20 -8.16 19.97
CA SER A 48 19.10 -8.94 21.21
C SER A 48 17.84 -8.64 22.05
N GLY A 49 17.27 -7.44 21.94
CA GLY A 49 16.04 -7.04 22.65
C GLY A 49 14.76 -7.38 21.92
N ALA A 50 14.80 -7.76 20.64
CA ALA A 50 13.59 -7.92 19.84
C ALA A 50 12.62 -8.99 20.38
N ALA A 51 13.16 -10.07 20.92
CA ALA A 51 12.35 -11.17 21.46
C ALA A 51 11.47 -10.79 22.66
N SER A 52 11.83 -9.73 23.40
CA SER A 52 11.04 -9.22 24.53
C SER A 52 9.91 -8.27 24.11
N LEU A 53 10.00 -7.67 22.92
CA LEU A 53 9.04 -6.69 22.42
C LEU A 53 7.83 -7.32 21.71
N THR A 54 7.98 -8.55 21.21
CA THR A 54 6.94 -9.18 20.38
C THR A 54 6.93 -10.71 20.52
N ARG A 55 5.78 -11.31 20.21
CA ARG A 55 5.65 -12.76 20.08
C ARG A 55 5.97 -13.29 18.69
N ALA A 56 6.30 -12.41 17.73
CA ALA A 56 6.57 -12.78 16.35
C ALA A 56 7.73 -13.80 16.25
N PRO A 57 7.55 -14.95 15.59
CA PRO A 57 8.56 -16.02 15.58
C PRO A 57 9.90 -15.59 14.99
N HIS A 58 9.92 -14.73 13.98
CA HIS A 58 11.15 -14.24 13.35
C HIS A 58 12.00 -13.36 14.31
N CYS A 59 11.40 -12.75 15.34
CA CYS A 59 12.13 -12.00 16.36
C CYS A 59 12.73 -12.88 17.47
N LYS A 60 12.42 -14.19 17.47
CA LYS A 60 12.91 -15.16 18.47
C LYS A 60 13.98 -16.11 17.91
N ARG A 61 14.32 -15.99 16.63
CA ARG A 61 15.34 -16.80 15.95
C ARG A 61 16.63 -16.01 15.82
N SER A 62 17.76 -16.69 15.71
CA SER A 62 19.06 -16.05 15.44
C SER A 62 19.05 -15.38 14.07
N THR A 63 18.55 -16.08 13.05
CA THR A 63 18.33 -15.57 11.69
C THR A 63 17.07 -16.15 11.08
N THR A 64 16.49 -15.46 10.11
CA THR A 64 15.36 -15.94 9.32
C THR A 64 15.55 -15.50 7.86
N LYS A 65 15.45 -16.45 6.92
CA LYS A 65 15.47 -16.12 5.49
C LYS A 65 14.30 -15.21 5.16
N VAL A 66 14.55 -14.18 4.35
CA VAL A 66 13.54 -13.22 3.93
C VAL A 66 13.54 -13.04 2.42
N THR A 67 12.35 -12.73 1.90
CA THR A 67 12.17 -12.12 0.59
C THR A 67 11.62 -10.72 0.80
N VAL A 68 12.29 -9.71 0.27
CA VAL A 68 11.87 -8.31 0.37
C VAL A 68 11.49 -7.80 -1.01
N ARG A 69 10.36 -7.10 -1.11
CA ARG A 69 9.95 -6.42 -2.33
C ARG A 69 9.77 -4.94 -2.07
N PHE A 70 10.51 -4.12 -2.79
CA PHE A 70 10.26 -2.69 -2.90
C PHE A 70 9.42 -2.39 -4.14
N SER A 71 8.50 -1.44 -4.06
CA SER A 71 7.60 -1.07 -5.15
C SER A 71 7.12 0.37 -5.02
N ASP A 72 6.61 0.94 -6.10
CA ASP A 72 5.71 2.09 -6.05
C ASP A 72 4.24 1.61 -5.94
N ALA A 73 3.31 2.54 -5.64
CA ALA A 73 1.90 2.19 -5.45
C ALA A 73 1.11 2.12 -6.77
N THR A 74 1.70 2.49 -7.90
CA THR A 74 0.99 2.60 -9.17
C THR A 74 0.75 1.25 -9.86
N GLY A 75 -0.19 1.24 -10.81
CA GLY A 75 -0.38 0.14 -11.76
C GLY A 75 0.55 0.21 -12.99
N LEU A 76 1.52 1.15 -13.01
CA LEU A 76 2.41 1.37 -14.15
C LEU A 76 3.72 0.58 -13.99
N PRO A 77 4.00 -0.45 -14.80
CA PRO A 77 5.20 -1.29 -14.63
C PRO A 77 6.50 -0.59 -15.02
N THR A 78 6.44 0.54 -15.72
CA THR A 78 7.59 1.24 -16.27
C THR A 78 7.79 2.67 -15.75
N ILE A 79 7.02 3.09 -14.74
CA ILE A 79 7.12 4.43 -14.16
C ILE A 79 8.55 4.70 -13.65
N PRO A 80 9.18 5.86 -13.96
CA PRO A 80 10.47 6.22 -13.39
C PRO A 80 10.43 6.38 -11.88
N ASP A 81 11.49 5.98 -11.17
CA ASP A 81 11.55 6.13 -9.71
C ASP A 81 11.55 7.60 -9.25
N SER A 82 12.00 8.52 -10.13
CA SER A 82 11.97 9.96 -9.89
C SER A 82 10.62 10.61 -10.14
N ASP A 83 9.66 9.89 -10.72
CA ASP A 83 8.34 10.45 -10.99
C ASP A 83 7.58 10.70 -9.67
N PRO A 84 7.02 11.91 -9.47
CA PRO A 84 6.23 12.21 -8.26
C PRO A 84 5.05 11.24 -8.06
N ASN A 85 4.45 10.76 -9.14
CA ASN A 85 3.33 9.82 -9.09
C ASN A 85 3.74 8.40 -8.70
N ALA A 86 5.03 8.08 -8.66
CA ALA A 86 5.53 6.80 -8.13
C ALA A 86 5.43 6.71 -6.59
N SER A 87 5.00 7.77 -5.90
CA SER A 87 4.69 7.77 -4.45
C SER A 87 3.21 7.40 -4.21
N PRO A 88 2.88 6.74 -3.08
CA PRO A 88 3.80 6.26 -2.04
C PRO A 88 4.63 5.05 -2.47
N ARG A 89 5.76 4.83 -1.80
CA ARG A 89 6.58 3.63 -1.95
C ARG A 89 6.08 2.55 -1.03
N GLY A 90 6.18 1.30 -1.48
CA GLY A 90 5.82 0.13 -0.70
C GLY A 90 7.03 -0.75 -0.42
N MET A 91 7.02 -1.41 0.75
CA MET A 91 7.95 -2.46 1.10
C MET A 91 7.16 -3.64 1.68
N ALA A 92 7.39 -4.83 1.16
CA ALA A 92 6.87 -6.06 1.71
C ALA A 92 8.02 -6.98 2.10
N ILE A 93 8.02 -7.47 3.33
CA ILE A 93 9.02 -8.42 3.83
C ILE A 93 8.29 -9.72 4.17
N ARG A 94 8.69 -10.81 3.53
CA ARG A 94 8.24 -12.17 3.86
C ARG A 94 9.32 -12.89 4.65
N PHE A 95 9.00 -13.30 5.86
CA PHE A 95 9.84 -14.11 6.73
C PHE A 95 9.50 -15.59 6.53
N HIS A 96 10.44 -16.37 6.01
CA HIS A 96 10.25 -17.82 5.76
C HIS A 96 10.51 -18.59 7.07
N LEU A 97 9.48 -19.05 7.73
CA LEU A 97 9.57 -19.72 9.03
C LEU A 97 9.75 -21.23 8.90
N ALA A 98 9.08 -21.84 7.94
CA ALA A 98 9.19 -23.25 7.54
C ALA A 98 8.68 -23.40 6.11
N GLU A 99 8.69 -24.61 5.58
CA GLU A 99 8.06 -24.92 4.30
C GLU A 99 6.57 -24.53 4.37
N HIS A 100 6.14 -23.68 3.42
CA HIS A 100 4.79 -23.11 3.34
C HIS A 100 4.32 -22.29 4.57
N VAL A 101 5.21 -22.01 5.54
CA VAL A 101 4.89 -21.19 6.72
C VAL A 101 5.69 -19.90 6.67
N HIS A 102 4.99 -18.77 6.66
CA HIS A 102 5.60 -17.44 6.62
C HIS A 102 4.77 -16.42 7.39
N THR A 103 5.39 -15.30 7.72
CA THR A 103 4.73 -14.08 8.16
C THR A 103 5.20 -12.93 7.30
N ASP A 104 4.33 -11.97 7.06
CA ASP A 104 4.63 -10.82 6.21
C ASP A 104 4.51 -9.52 7.01
N ILE A 105 5.39 -8.56 6.70
CA ILE A 105 5.26 -7.15 7.12
C ILE A 105 5.11 -6.33 5.86
N ILE A 106 4.07 -5.51 5.81
CA ILE A 106 3.81 -4.57 4.73
C ILE A 106 3.98 -3.15 5.29
N ALA A 107 4.79 -2.35 4.62
CA ALA A 107 5.05 -0.97 4.98
C ALA A 107 4.87 -0.04 3.77
N HIS A 108 4.54 1.20 4.06
CA HIS A 108 4.43 2.28 3.09
C HIS A 108 5.25 3.49 3.54
N SER A 109 5.67 4.33 2.59
CA SER A 109 6.40 5.57 2.84
C SER A 109 5.53 6.74 3.28
N VAL A 110 4.33 6.47 3.81
CA VAL A 110 3.36 7.45 4.31
C VAL A 110 2.90 7.08 5.71
N ASP A 111 2.41 8.06 6.46
CA ASP A 111 1.97 7.90 7.84
C ASP A 111 0.58 7.23 7.91
N GLY A 112 0.57 5.92 7.78
CA GLY A 112 -0.65 5.12 7.85
C GLY A 112 -1.24 4.75 6.49
N PHE A 113 -2.25 3.91 6.52
CA PHE A 113 -3.00 3.52 5.34
C PHE A 113 -4.25 4.40 5.22
N PRO A 114 -4.62 4.86 4.01
CA PRO A 114 -5.69 5.85 3.83
C PRO A 114 -7.10 5.32 4.15
N THR A 115 -7.27 4.01 4.33
CA THR A 115 -8.56 3.38 4.59
C THR A 115 -8.44 2.29 5.65
N ARG A 116 -9.53 1.99 6.35
CA ARG A 116 -9.58 0.98 7.44
C ARG A 116 -10.33 -0.29 7.06
N THR A 117 -11.19 -0.20 6.06
CA THR A 117 -12.03 -1.29 5.60
C THR A 117 -11.90 -1.50 4.10
N ALA A 118 -12.33 -2.66 3.60
CA ALA A 118 -12.38 -2.94 2.18
C ALA A 118 -13.36 -2.02 1.44
N ASP A 119 -14.46 -1.65 2.08
CA ASP A 119 -15.45 -0.72 1.51
C ASP A 119 -14.85 0.66 1.28
N GLU A 120 -14.20 1.23 2.31
CA GLU A 120 -13.49 2.52 2.19
C GLU A 120 -12.39 2.44 1.12
N PHE A 121 -11.71 1.31 0.98
CA PHE A 121 -10.68 1.13 -0.03
C PHE A 121 -11.27 1.15 -1.45
N VAL A 122 -12.38 0.47 -1.67
CA VAL A 122 -13.12 0.51 -2.96
C VAL A 122 -13.61 1.93 -3.25
N GLU A 123 -14.17 2.63 -2.25
CA GLU A 123 -14.61 4.03 -2.41
C GLU A 123 -13.44 4.95 -2.77
N MET A 124 -12.30 4.80 -2.12
CA MET A 124 -11.08 5.56 -2.43
C MET A 124 -10.61 5.33 -3.87
N LEU A 125 -10.53 4.08 -4.31
CA LEU A 125 -10.11 3.75 -5.68
C LEU A 125 -11.08 4.32 -6.72
N ARG A 126 -12.39 4.26 -6.46
CA ARG A 126 -13.42 4.89 -7.31
C ARG A 126 -13.26 6.41 -7.35
N ALA A 127 -12.96 7.03 -6.20
CA ALA A 127 -12.72 8.48 -6.13
C ALA A 127 -11.46 8.88 -6.92
N ILE A 128 -10.39 8.07 -6.85
CA ILE A 128 -9.18 8.28 -7.67
C ILE A 128 -9.52 8.18 -9.17
N HIS A 129 -10.22 7.13 -9.57
CA HIS A 129 -10.65 6.93 -10.95
C HIS A 129 -11.49 8.12 -11.47
N ALA A 130 -12.45 8.57 -10.68
CA ALA A 130 -13.32 9.71 -11.02
C ALA A 130 -12.59 11.08 -10.99
N SER A 131 -11.38 11.15 -10.41
CA SER A 131 -10.54 12.36 -10.37
C SER A 131 -9.63 12.49 -11.58
N GLY A 132 -9.85 11.72 -12.63
CA GLY A 132 -9.14 11.80 -13.91
C GLY A 132 -9.34 13.12 -14.66
N PRO A 133 -8.77 13.25 -15.86
CA PRO A 133 -8.89 14.45 -16.69
C PRO A 133 -10.35 14.87 -16.87
N GLY A 134 -10.65 16.13 -16.58
CA GLY A 134 -12.01 16.69 -16.67
C GLY A 134 -12.83 16.61 -15.37
N ALA A 135 -12.28 16.08 -14.30
CA ALA A 135 -12.94 16.13 -12.99
C ALA A 135 -13.10 17.58 -12.52
N GLY A 136 -14.24 17.88 -11.88
CA GLY A 136 -14.53 19.19 -11.29
C GLY A 136 -13.70 19.47 -10.02
N SER A 137 -13.80 20.70 -9.49
CA SER A 137 -13.19 21.06 -8.20
C SER A 137 -14.31 21.24 -7.15
N PRO A 138 -14.17 20.69 -5.90
CA PRO A 138 -13.09 19.78 -5.49
C PRO A 138 -13.14 18.45 -6.23
N MET A 139 -11.98 17.85 -6.47
CA MET A 139 -11.91 16.51 -7.08
C MET A 139 -12.53 15.44 -6.16
N PRO A 140 -13.10 14.37 -6.71
CA PRO A 140 -13.69 13.30 -5.90
C PRO A 140 -12.73 12.72 -4.84
N ILE A 141 -11.44 12.57 -5.16
CA ILE A 141 -10.44 12.11 -4.18
C ILE A 141 -10.23 13.13 -3.04
N GLU A 142 -10.25 14.43 -3.32
CA GLU A 142 -10.14 15.46 -2.28
C GLU A 142 -11.34 15.42 -1.34
N THR A 143 -12.53 15.21 -1.89
CA THR A 143 -13.77 15.04 -1.12
C THR A 143 -13.71 13.80 -0.24
N PHE A 144 -13.20 12.68 -0.78
CA PHE A 144 -13.00 11.45 -0.02
C PHE A 144 -12.04 11.67 1.15
N LEU A 145 -10.87 12.26 0.89
CA LEU A 145 -9.85 12.52 1.92
C LEU A 145 -10.37 13.46 3.01
N ALA A 146 -11.14 14.47 2.64
CA ALA A 146 -11.76 15.40 3.61
C ALA A 146 -12.79 14.71 4.51
N ALA A 147 -13.49 13.70 4.00
CA ALA A 147 -14.46 12.91 4.77
C ALA A 147 -13.79 11.88 5.70
N HIS A 148 -12.50 11.54 5.48
CA HIS A 148 -11.74 10.56 6.24
C HIS A 148 -10.51 11.18 6.93
N PRO A 149 -10.68 12.22 7.76
CA PRO A 149 -9.58 12.90 8.46
C PRO A 149 -8.95 11.92 9.46
N GLY A 150 -7.62 11.89 9.50
CA GLY A 150 -6.85 11.02 10.41
C GLY A 150 -6.47 9.65 9.82
N HIS A 151 -6.90 9.33 8.60
CA HIS A 151 -6.41 8.17 7.87
C HIS A 151 -5.19 8.52 7.01
N TRP A 152 -5.10 9.78 6.59
CA TRP A 152 -4.02 10.31 5.77
C TRP A 152 -3.62 11.66 6.32
N SER A 153 -2.43 11.78 6.91
CA SER A 153 -1.88 13.11 7.18
C SER A 153 -1.26 13.63 5.87
N SER A 154 -1.68 14.81 5.46
CA SER A 154 -1.12 15.54 4.30
C SER A 154 0.30 16.08 4.54
N SER A 155 1.02 15.52 5.52
CA SER A 155 2.43 15.82 5.71
C SER A 155 3.18 15.31 4.48
N THR A 156 3.74 16.24 3.73
CA THR A 156 4.71 15.98 2.67
C THR A 156 5.66 14.88 3.12
N PRO A 157 5.87 13.81 2.35
CA PRO A 157 6.78 12.74 2.74
C PRO A 157 8.11 13.37 3.12
N ARG A 158 8.50 13.28 4.38
CA ARG A 158 9.86 13.67 4.77
C ARG A 158 10.80 12.75 4.02
N SER A 159 11.64 13.34 3.17
CA SER A 159 12.71 12.59 2.53
C SER A 159 13.49 11.87 3.63
N PRO A 160 13.63 10.53 3.58
CA PRO A 160 14.41 9.80 4.59
C PRO A 160 15.90 10.15 4.56
N PHE A 161 16.32 11.02 3.65
CA PHE A 161 17.71 11.47 3.46
C PHE A 161 17.95 12.93 3.86
N GLN A 162 17.02 13.62 4.50
CA GLN A 162 17.36 14.88 5.16
C GLN A 162 18.07 14.54 6.49
N SER A 163 19.39 14.44 6.41
CA SER A 163 20.26 14.42 7.59
C SER A 163 19.97 15.66 8.44
N ALA A 164 19.74 15.45 9.74
CA ALA A 164 19.75 16.52 10.71
C ALA A 164 21.15 17.19 10.66
N SER A 165 21.20 18.45 10.22
CA SER A 165 22.33 19.35 10.39
C SER A 165 22.32 19.91 11.79
#